data_d14ce38160d8e180b637fc00bac0443b
#
_entry.id   d14ce38160d8e180b637fc00bac0443b
#
_cell.length_a   1.000
_cell.length_b   1.000
_cell.length_c   1.000
_cell.angle_alpha   90.00
_cell.angle_beta   90.00
_cell.angle_gamma   90.00
#
_symmetry.space_group_name_H-M   'P 1'
#
loop_
_entity.id
_entity.type
_entity.pdbx_description
1 polymer ?
#
loop_
_entity_poly.entity_id
_entity_poly.type
_entity_poly.pdbx_seq_one_letter_code
_entity_poly.pdbx_strand_id
1 'polypeptide(L)'
;MSLLPHRLFLLVPPWLLDPDARDFINRVEAADGDALENGVKIAYSNFIRGCKADGIWNAIKASCILAGARTLSGALVPLVGTAPTNLNFVSGDYNRRTGLVGNGSTKYLDSNRNNNADPQNSRHIALYSSTQATTPQYYIGAGQTQAGSSLISRSDGTQSLVRLASNSTTTGSALTNGLNAISRINSSTISVRNNGNTINYANTSATPLSLNLFIFGSNDSGLNSPTSARFAFYSIGEFLDLALLDARVTDLINAIAGAI
;
A
#
# COMPACT_ATOMS: atom_id res chain seq x y z
N MET A 1 -41.21 -29.62 4.85
CA MET A 1 -40.09 -29.79 3.94
C MET A 1 -39.75 -28.42 3.39
N SER A 2 -38.84 -27.68 4.07
CA SER A 2 -38.51 -26.29 3.72
C SER A 2 -37.42 -26.30 2.67
N LEU A 3 -37.73 -25.80 1.49
CA LEU A 3 -36.76 -25.59 0.41
C LEU A 3 -35.92 -24.35 0.77
N LEU A 4 -34.67 -24.56 1.18
CA LEU A 4 -33.69 -23.50 1.29
C LEU A 4 -33.48 -22.85 -0.09
N PRO A 5 -33.50 -21.52 -0.22
CA PRO A 5 -33.22 -20.88 -1.49
C PRO A 5 -31.79 -21.16 -1.90
N HIS A 6 -31.60 -21.86 -3.00
CA HIS A 6 -30.30 -21.95 -3.68
C HIS A 6 -29.90 -20.51 -4.03
N ARG A 7 -28.89 -19.95 -3.32
CA ARG A 7 -28.21 -18.74 -3.78
C ARG A 7 -27.54 -19.08 -5.10
N LEU A 8 -28.14 -18.63 -6.18
CA LEU A 8 -27.56 -18.67 -7.51
C LEU A 8 -26.30 -17.77 -7.43
N PHE A 9 -25.12 -18.37 -7.31
CA PHE A 9 -23.85 -17.66 -7.48
C PHE A 9 -23.76 -17.27 -8.95
N LEU A 10 -24.27 -16.10 -9.29
CA LEU A 10 -24.04 -15.48 -10.59
C LEU A 10 -22.54 -15.23 -10.71
N LEU A 11 -21.85 -16.08 -11.46
CA LEU A 11 -20.47 -15.83 -11.86
C LEU A 11 -20.41 -14.49 -12.56
N VAL A 12 -19.56 -13.59 -12.10
CA VAL A 12 -19.30 -12.32 -12.79
C VAL A 12 -18.71 -12.67 -14.15
N PRO A 13 -19.40 -12.35 -15.25
CA PRO A 13 -18.86 -12.66 -16.57
C PRO A 13 -17.51 -11.96 -16.75
N PRO A 14 -16.47 -12.64 -17.26
CA PRO A 14 -15.12 -12.07 -17.41
C PRO A 14 -15.07 -10.73 -18.18
N TRP A 15 -16.01 -10.51 -19.10
CA TRP A 15 -16.10 -9.27 -19.90
C TRP A 15 -16.64 -8.06 -19.13
N LEU A 16 -17.20 -8.25 -17.93
CA LEU A 16 -17.61 -7.15 -17.04
C LEU A 16 -16.45 -6.61 -16.19
N LEU A 17 -15.34 -7.32 -16.12
CA LEU A 17 -14.16 -6.90 -15.39
C LEU A 17 -13.27 -6.01 -16.28
N ASP A 18 -12.61 -5.03 -15.67
CA ASP A 18 -11.54 -4.29 -16.32
C ASP A 18 -10.44 -5.26 -16.80
N PRO A 19 -9.82 -5.08 -18.00
CA PRO A 19 -8.81 -6.00 -18.51
C PRO A 19 -7.61 -6.20 -17.57
N ASP A 20 -7.09 -5.11 -16.95
CA ASP A 20 -5.96 -5.21 -16.02
C ASP A 20 -6.39 -5.91 -14.71
N ALA A 21 -7.65 -5.70 -14.28
CA ALA A 21 -8.20 -6.42 -13.14
C ALA A 21 -8.33 -7.91 -13.40
N ARG A 22 -8.76 -8.29 -14.61
CA ARG A 22 -8.85 -9.70 -14.99
C ARG A 22 -7.48 -10.38 -14.98
N ASP A 23 -6.46 -9.72 -15.55
CA ASP A 23 -5.09 -10.23 -15.50
C ASP A 23 -4.61 -10.38 -14.05
N PHE A 24 -4.78 -9.36 -13.22
CA PHE A 24 -4.41 -9.40 -11.80
C PHE A 24 -5.13 -10.53 -11.06
N ILE A 25 -6.46 -10.67 -11.22
CA ILE A 25 -7.26 -11.73 -10.60
C ILE A 25 -6.74 -13.11 -11.01
N ASN A 26 -6.46 -13.34 -12.29
CA ASN A 26 -5.94 -14.61 -12.78
C ASN A 26 -4.59 -14.96 -12.13
N ARG A 27 -3.71 -13.98 -11.95
CA ARG A 27 -2.41 -14.17 -11.27
C ARG A 27 -2.58 -14.47 -9.78
N VAL A 28 -3.53 -13.80 -9.10
CA VAL A 28 -3.84 -14.07 -7.69
C VAL A 28 -4.42 -15.47 -7.53
N GLU A 29 -5.40 -15.86 -8.34
CA GLU A 29 -6.03 -17.19 -8.29
C GLU A 29 -5.01 -18.31 -8.59
N ALA A 30 -4.10 -18.08 -9.52
CA ALA A 30 -3.00 -19.02 -9.80
C ALA A 30 -2.05 -19.18 -8.60
N ALA A 31 -1.73 -18.09 -7.89
CA ALA A 31 -0.88 -18.12 -6.71
C ALA A 31 -1.59 -18.70 -5.47
N ASP A 32 -2.90 -18.51 -5.37
CA ASP A 32 -3.74 -19.06 -4.31
C ASP A 32 -4.05 -20.56 -4.51
N GLY A 33 -4.03 -21.04 -5.75
CA GLY A 33 -4.47 -22.37 -6.15
C GLY A 33 -5.98 -22.57 -6.07
N ASP A 34 -6.76 -21.49 -5.92
CA ASP A 34 -8.22 -21.51 -5.79
C ASP A 34 -8.86 -20.19 -6.27
N ALA A 35 -10.11 -20.26 -6.71
CA ALA A 35 -10.85 -19.12 -7.21
C ALA A 35 -11.24 -18.14 -6.07
N LEU A 36 -11.15 -16.84 -6.35
CA LEU A 36 -11.65 -15.79 -5.45
C LEU A 36 -13.17 -15.71 -5.47
N GLU A 37 -13.75 -15.19 -4.39
CA GLU A 37 -15.17 -14.84 -4.33
C GLU A 37 -15.49 -13.73 -5.35
N ASN A 38 -16.68 -13.79 -5.96
CA ASN A 38 -17.12 -12.80 -6.96
C ASN A 38 -17.08 -11.36 -6.40
N GLY A 39 -17.41 -11.18 -5.12
CA GLY A 39 -17.35 -9.88 -4.47
C GLY A 39 -15.91 -9.31 -4.42
N VAL A 40 -14.91 -10.15 -4.16
CA VAL A 40 -13.50 -9.76 -4.18
C VAL A 40 -13.04 -9.40 -5.61
N LYS A 41 -13.43 -10.19 -6.62
CA LYS A 41 -13.14 -9.89 -8.04
C LYS A 41 -13.74 -8.55 -8.46
N ILE A 42 -14.97 -8.27 -8.06
CA ILE A 42 -15.63 -6.97 -8.32
C ILE A 42 -14.90 -5.83 -7.60
N ALA A 43 -14.48 -6.03 -6.34
CA ALA A 43 -13.74 -5.03 -5.59
C ALA A 43 -12.43 -4.65 -6.28
N TYR A 44 -11.63 -5.63 -6.72
CA TYR A 44 -10.39 -5.40 -7.48
C TYR A 44 -10.67 -4.68 -8.80
N SER A 45 -11.69 -5.09 -9.55
CA SER A 45 -12.04 -4.45 -10.82
C SER A 45 -12.52 -3.01 -10.63
N ASN A 46 -13.32 -2.73 -9.61
CA ASN A 46 -13.80 -1.38 -9.30
C ASN A 46 -12.66 -0.46 -8.88
N PHE A 47 -11.70 -0.96 -8.09
CA PHE A 47 -10.51 -0.21 -7.70
C PHE A 47 -9.69 0.21 -8.93
N ILE A 48 -9.32 -0.72 -9.79
CA ILE A 48 -8.51 -0.45 -10.99
C ILE A 48 -9.25 0.49 -11.93
N ARG A 49 -10.52 0.22 -12.22
CA ARG A 49 -11.35 1.07 -13.08
C ARG A 49 -11.53 2.47 -12.50
N GLY A 50 -11.71 2.58 -11.17
CA GLY A 50 -11.79 3.86 -10.48
C GLY A 50 -10.50 4.65 -10.57
N CYS A 51 -9.33 4.02 -10.32
CA CYS A 51 -8.03 4.68 -10.48
C CYS A 51 -7.77 5.15 -11.92
N LYS A 52 -8.23 4.39 -12.92
CA LYS A 52 -8.14 4.80 -14.34
C LYS A 52 -9.05 5.99 -14.63
N ALA A 53 -10.28 5.97 -14.15
CA ALA A 53 -11.23 7.07 -14.33
C ALA A 53 -10.76 8.37 -13.68
N ASP A 54 -10.09 8.27 -12.52
CA ASP A 54 -9.51 9.40 -11.80
C ASP A 54 -8.15 9.86 -12.38
N GLY A 55 -7.60 9.15 -13.37
CA GLY A 55 -6.32 9.47 -14.00
C GLY A 55 -5.08 9.16 -13.13
N ILE A 56 -5.24 8.43 -12.01
CA ILE A 56 -4.15 8.12 -11.07
C ILE A 56 -3.49 6.75 -11.33
N TRP A 57 -4.08 5.90 -12.16
CA TRP A 57 -3.61 4.52 -12.39
C TRP A 57 -2.16 4.46 -12.88
N ASN A 58 -1.81 5.28 -13.87
CA ASN A 58 -0.48 5.27 -14.48
C ASN A 58 0.63 5.80 -13.56
N ALA A 59 0.27 6.52 -12.50
CA ALA A 59 1.23 6.99 -11.50
C ALA A 59 1.63 5.88 -10.50
N ILE A 60 0.86 4.80 -10.38
CA ILE A 60 1.18 3.65 -9.55
C ILE A 60 2.23 2.79 -10.28
N LYS A 61 3.42 2.61 -9.69
CA LYS A 61 4.54 1.90 -10.31
C LYS A 61 4.91 0.61 -9.59
N ALA A 62 4.66 0.51 -8.28
CA ALA A 62 4.79 -0.71 -7.48
C ALA A 62 3.71 -0.74 -6.40
N SER A 63 2.93 -1.82 -6.34
CA SER A 63 1.81 -1.92 -5.41
C SER A 63 1.40 -3.37 -5.19
N CYS A 64 0.93 -3.69 -3.97
CA CYS A 64 0.17 -4.91 -3.66
C CYS A 64 -1.10 -4.59 -2.89
N ILE A 65 -2.16 -5.35 -3.18
CA ILE A 65 -3.34 -5.45 -2.33
C ILE A 65 -3.09 -6.60 -1.35
N LEU A 66 -2.70 -6.26 -0.12
CA LEU A 66 -2.37 -7.23 0.92
C LEU A 66 -3.63 -7.77 1.64
N ALA A 67 -4.79 -7.74 0.98
CA ALA A 67 -6.07 -8.22 1.47
C ALA A 67 -6.87 -8.88 0.33
N GLY A 68 -7.87 -9.72 0.66
CA GLY A 68 -8.77 -10.35 -0.31
C GLY A 68 -8.31 -11.70 -0.83
N ALA A 69 -7.04 -11.89 -1.16
CA ALA A 69 -6.47 -13.17 -1.60
C ALA A 69 -6.71 -14.29 -0.57
N ARG A 70 -6.72 -15.54 -1.01
CA ARG A 70 -6.95 -16.68 -0.12
C ARG A 70 -5.73 -17.02 0.73
N THR A 71 -4.54 -16.77 0.19
CA THR A 71 -3.25 -17.11 0.80
C THR A 71 -2.30 -15.92 0.85
N LEU A 72 -1.23 -16.04 1.63
CA LEU A 72 -0.13 -15.09 1.60
C LEU A 72 0.50 -14.98 0.21
N SER A 73 0.62 -16.10 -0.51
CA SER A 73 1.17 -16.10 -1.87
C SER A 73 0.34 -15.25 -2.82
N GLY A 74 -0.99 -15.36 -2.78
CA GLY A 74 -1.88 -14.52 -3.56
C GLY A 74 -1.83 -13.04 -3.15
N ALA A 75 -1.71 -12.75 -1.85
CA ALA A 75 -1.60 -11.37 -1.34
C ALA A 75 -0.30 -10.66 -1.75
N LEU A 76 0.76 -11.43 -2.05
CA LEU A 76 2.04 -10.89 -2.52
C LEU A 76 2.16 -10.80 -4.06
N VAL A 77 1.11 -11.20 -4.80
CA VAL A 77 1.05 -10.94 -6.24
C VAL A 77 0.98 -9.42 -6.45
N PRO A 78 1.90 -8.84 -7.24
CA PRO A 78 1.91 -7.40 -7.45
C PRO A 78 0.67 -6.99 -8.26
N LEU A 79 -0.01 -5.94 -7.80
CA LEU A 79 -1.04 -5.28 -8.60
C LEU A 79 -0.40 -4.58 -9.80
N VAL A 80 0.69 -3.84 -9.53
CA VAL A 80 1.55 -3.17 -10.52
C VAL A 80 3.01 -3.36 -10.13
N GLY A 81 3.89 -3.48 -11.10
CA GLY A 81 5.34 -3.58 -10.91
C GLY A 81 5.83 -5.00 -10.61
N THR A 82 7.01 -5.09 -10.03
CA THR A 82 7.66 -6.36 -9.66
C THR A 82 7.10 -6.87 -8.33
N ALA A 83 6.98 -8.19 -8.19
CA ALA A 83 6.57 -8.80 -6.92
C ALA A 83 7.54 -8.43 -5.80
N PRO A 84 7.05 -8.09 -4.60
CA PRO A 84 7.92 -7.83 -3.46
C PRO A 84 8.63 -9.11 -3.03
N THR A 85 9.88 -8.97 -2.56
CA THR A 85 10.57 -10.07 -1.89
C THR A 85 10.05 -10.17 -0.46
N ASN A 86 9.55 -11.35 -0.09
CA ASN A 86 9.08 -11.65 1.25
C ASN A 86 10.26 -12.01 2.17
N LEU A 87 10.45 -11.26 3.23
CA LEU A 87 11.43 -11.53 4.29
C LEU A 87 10.69 -11.89 5.58
N ASN A 88 10.68 -13.19 5.88
CA ASN A 88 10.20 -13.81 7.12
C ASN A 88 8.67 -13.80 7.39
N PHE A 89 7.82 -13.29 6.50
CA PHE A 89 6.38 -13.50 6.66
C PHE A 89 5.99 -14.94 6.36
N VAL A 90 5.09 -15.47 7.17
CA VAL A 90 4.49 -16.80 7.03
C VAL A 90 2.97 -16.68 6.91
N SER A 91 2.28 -17.76 6.53
CA SER A 91 0.82 -17.74 6.31
C SER A 91 0.01 -17.27 7.53
N GLY A 92 0.47 -17.53 8.74
CA GLY A 92 -0.17 -17.06 9.96
C GLY A 92 -0.14 -15.53 10.20
N ASP A 93 0.69 -14.80 9.47
CA ASP A 93 0.74 -13.33 9.54
C ASP A 93 -0.31 -12.65 8.67
N TYR A 94 -0.90 -13.40 7.75
CA TYR A 94 -1.86 -12.91 6.78
C TYR A 94 -3.30 -13.12 7.23
N ASN A 95 -4.11 -12.08 7.10
CA ASN A 95 -5.55 -12.15 7.27
C ASN A 95 -6.24 -11.51 6.07
N ARG A 96 -7.14 -12.24 5.42
CA ARG A 96 -7.81 -11.85 4.18
C ARG A 96 -8.57 -10.52 4.26
N ARG A 97 -9.12 -10.17 5.43
CA ARG A 97 -9.90 -8.93 5.63
C ARG A 97 -9.06 -7.75 6.05
N THR A 98 -7.99 -8.01 6.80
CA THR A 98 -7.25 -6.94 7.47
C THR A 98 -5.81 -6.79 6.99
N GLY A 99 -5.31 -7.74 6.20
CA GLY A 99 -3.98 -7.67 5.60
C GLY A 99 -2.88 -8.39 6.36
N LEU A 100 -1.64 -8.02 6.08
CA LEU A 100 -0.41 -8.61 6.58
C LEU A 100 0.06 -7.89 7.84
N VAL A 101 0.52 -8.61 8.87
CA VAL A 101 0.99 -8.03 10.15
C VAL A 101 2.48 -8.24 10.34
N GLY A 102 3.20 -7.15 10.61
CA GLY A 102 4.60 -7.20 11.01
C GLY A 102 4.80 -7.71 12.44
N ASN A 103 6.04 -8.00 12.81
CA ASN A 103 6.39 -8.48 14.17
C ASN A 103 7.24 -7.47 14.96
N GLY A 104 7.51 -6.28 14.39
CA GLY A 104 8.36 -5.27 15.02
C GLY A 104 9.84 -5.66 15.15
N SER A 105 10.31 -6.69 14.44
CA SER A 105 11.67 -7.22 14.60
C SER A 105 12.34 -7.65 13.30
N THR A 106 11.78 -8.60 12.57
CA THR A 106 12.47 -9.25 11.45
C THR A 106 11.67 -9.34 10.16
N LYS A 107 10.35 -9.03 10.21
CA LYS A 107 9.45 -9.18 9.07
C LYS A 107 9.35 -7.90 8.27
N TYR A 108 9.62 -8.00 6.96
CA TYR A 108 9.47 -6.88 6.02
C TYR A 108 9.31 -7.40 4.59
N LEU A 109 8.85 -6.53 3.71
CA LEU A 109 8.86 -6.77 2.27
C LEU A 109 9.84 -5.80 1.63
N ASP A 110 10.77 -6.30 0.81
CA ASP A 110 11.49 -5.45 -0.14
C ASP A 110 10.57 -5.23 -1.34
N SER A 111 10.20 -3.99 -1.62
CA SER A 111 9.31 -3.67 -2.75
C SER A 111 9.93 -3.95 -4.11
N ASN A 112 11.23 -4.23 -4.18
CA ASN A 112 12.02 -4.30 -5.41
C ASN A 112 11.90 -3.04 -6.28
N ARG A 113 11.49 -1.90 -5.68
CA ARG A 113 11.49 -0.60 -6.31
C ARG A 113 12.46 0.33 -5.60
N ASN A 114 13.46 0.79 -6.36
CA ASN A 114 14.45 1.71 -5.85
C ASN A 114 13.82 3.10 -5.62
N ASN A 115 14.20 3.76 -4.52
CA ASN A 115 13.71 5.09 -4.19
C ASN A 115 14.07 6.14 -5.26
N ASN A 116 15.11 5.92 -6.06
CA ASN A 116 15.47 6.80 -7.17
C ASN A 116 14.82 6.44 -8.52
N ALA A 117 13.95 5.43 -8.55
CA ALA A 117 13.29 4.98 -9.80
C ALA A 117 12.22 5.96 -10.30
N ASP A 118 11.67 6.79 -9.42
CA ASP A 118 10.70 7.83 -9.77
C ASP A 118 11.36 9.22 -9.77
N PRO A 119 10.86 10.18 -10.57
CA PRO A 119 11.43 11.53 -10.62
C PRO A 119 11.47 12.18 -9.23
N GLN A 120 12.54 12.92 -8.92
CA GLN A 120 12.74 13.56 -7.61
C GLN A 120 11.54 14.40 -7.17
N ASN A 121 10.91 15.13 -8.08
CA ASN A 121 9.84 16.07 -7.81
C ASN A 121 8.45 15.57 -8.28
N SER A 122 8.32 14.31 -8.67
CA SER A 122 7.04 13.68 -9.02
C SER A 122 7.00 12.28 -8.46
N ARG A 123 6.45 12.14 -7.24
CA ARG A 123 6.44 10.83 -6.55
C ARG A 123 5.41 10.73 -5.45
N HIS A 124 5.09 9.50 -5.08
CA HIS A 124 4.33 9.18 -3.87
C HIS A 124 4.82 7.89 -3.20
N ILE A 125 4.56 7.77 -1.91
CA ILE A 125 4.53 6.53 -1.16
C ILE A 125 3.25 6.51 -0.30
N ALA A 126 2.59 5.37 -0.24
CA ALA A 126 1.33 5.21 0.47
C ALA A 126 1.19 3.80 1.05
N LEU A 127 0.49 3.69 2.17
CA LEU A 127 0.06 2.43 2.74
C LEU A 127 -1.30 2.58 3.43
N TYR A 128 -2.10 1.51 3.45
CA TYR A 128 -3.35 1.45 4.21
C TYR A 128 -3.14 0.59 5.45
N SER A 129 -3.26 1.21 6.61
CA SER A 129 -3.11 0.56 7.91
C SER A 129 -4.46 0.10 8.46
N SER A 130 -4.60 -1.16 8.80
CA SER A 130 -5.76 -1.69 9.53
C SER A 130 -5.53 -1.73 11.04
N THR A 131 -4.28 -1.81 11.49
CA THR A 131 -3.89 -1.55 12.88
C THR A 131 -2.57 -0.80 12.95
N GLN A 132 -2.41 0.04 13.97
CA GLN A 132 -1.22 0.82 14.21
C GLN A 132 -0.22 0.08 15.10
N ALA A 133 1.06 0.39 14.96
CA ALA A 133 2.06 0.02 15.95
C ALA A 133 1.86 0.79 17.27
N THR A 134 2.34 0.26 18.38
CA THR A 134 2.25 0.89 19.69
C THR A 134 3.50 1.69 20.07
N THR A 135 4.60 1.49 19.35
CA THR A 135 5.92 2.11 19.60
C THR A 135 6.40 2.86 18.34
N PRO A 136 7.42 3.74 18.44
CA PRO A 136 8.06 4.38 17.29
C PRO A 136 8.63 3.32 16.32
N GLN A 137 8.20 3.35 15.07
CA GLN A 137 8.58 2.36 14.04
C GLN A 137 8.41 2.93 12.63
N TYR A 138 9.24 2.47 11.68
CA TYR A 138 9.06 2.78 10.26
C TYR A 138 8.01 1.87 9.63
N TYR A 139 7.11 2.45 8.86
CA TYR A 139 6.03 1.74 8.15
C TYR A 139 6.44 1.40 6.72
N ILE A 140 7.06 2.37 6.04
CA ILE A 140 7.65 2.24 4.71
C ILE A 140 8.83 3.19 4.61
N GLY A 141 9.94 2.77 4.01
CA GLY A 141 11.05 3.69 3.83
C GLY A 141 12.27 3.17 3.10
N ALA A 142 13.06 4.16 2.66
CA ALA A 142 14.45 4.05 2.19
C ALA A 142 15.27 5.18 2.82
N GLY A 143 16.28 4.82 3.61
CA GLY A 143 17.04 5.72 4.46
C GLY A 143 16.30 6.11 5.74
N GLN A 144 16.88 7.02 6.51
CA GLN A 144 16.34 7.55 7.76
C GLN A 144 16.31 9.09 7.73
N THR A 145 17.40 9.70 8.21
CA THR A 145 17.55 11.16 8.33
C THR A 145 18.41 11.78 7.23
N GLN A 146 19.02 10.95 6.37
CA GLN A 146 19.88 11.40 5.29
C GLN A 146 19.09 12.21 4.25
N ALA A 147 19.75 13.15 3.59
CA ALA A 147 19.17 13.82 2.42
C ALA A 147 18.77 12.79 1.35
N GLY A 148 17.61 12.97 0.75
CA GLY A 148 17.07 12.05 -0.26
C GLY A 148 16.33 10.83 0.28
N SER A 149 16.20 10.66 1.61
CA SER A 149 15.37 9.61 2.20
C SER A 149 13.89 9.81 1.88
N SER A 150 13.15 8.68 1.79
CA SER A 150 11.69 8.65 1.68
C SER A 150 11.15 7.69 2.71
N LEU A 151 10.26 8.16 3.60
CA LEU A 151 9.69 7.33 4.67
C LEU A 151 8.38 7.87 5.22
N ILE A 152 7.59 6.95 5.78
CA ILE A 152 6.48 7.22 6.72
C ILE A 152 6.77 6.42 7.98
N SER A 153 6.79 7.09 9.12
CA SER A 153 7.01 6.44 10.40
C SER A 153 6.10 6.98 11.49
N ARG A 154 5.80 6.11 12.47
CA ARG A 154 5.20 6.50 13.74
C ARG A 154 6.32 7.02 14.66
N SER A 155 6.15 8.23 15.22
CA SER A 155 7.10 8.78 16.19
C SER A 155 6.77 8.33 17.61
N ASP A 156 5.59 8.67 18.12
CA ASP A 156 5.23 8.39 19.52
C ASP A 156 3.75 8.01 19.73
N GLY A 157 2.92 8.15 18.79
CA GLY A 157 1.48 7.94 18.91
C GLY A 157 0.66 9.21 18.77
N THR A 158 1.29 10.36 18.89
CA THR A 158 0.70 11.68 18.66
C THR A 158 1.17 12.29 17.34
N GLN A 159 2.30 11.80 16.80
CA GLN A 159 2.95 12.35 15.62
C GLN A 159 3.44 11.24 14.66
N SER A 160 3.58 11.62 13.42
CA SER A 160 4.33 10.90 12.38
C SER A 160 5.56 11.70 11.96
N LEU A 161 6.59 10.99 11.50
CA LEU A 161 7.72 11.60 10.81
C LEU A 161 7.70 11.15 9.36
N VAL A 162 7.76 12.12 8.44
CA VAL A 162 7.64 11.87 7.01
C VAL A 162 8.77 12.53 6.22
N ARG A 163 9.21 11.85 5.17
CA ARG A 163 10.19 12.34 4.17
C ARG A 163 9.80 11.80 2.80
N LEU A 164 10.06 12.55 1.76
CA LEU A 164 9.84 12.08 0.38
C LEU A 164 10.90 12.69 -0.54
N ALA A 165 12.02 11.98 -0.68
CA ALA A 165 13.24 12.51 -1.31
C ALA A 165 13.58 13.90 -0.75
N SER A 166 13.70 14.00 0.56
CA SER A 166 13.74 15.28 1.28
C SER A 166 15.07 15.53 1.94
N ASN A 167 15.45 16.83 2.08
CA ASN A 167 16.58 17.24 2.90
C ASN A 167 16.28 17.17 4.40
N SER A 168 15.03 17.32 4.79
CA SER A 168 14.59 17.38 6.19
C SER A 168 13.38 16.49 6.46
N THR A 169 13.21 16.14 7.73
CA THR A 169 12.02 15.44 8.22
C THR A 169 10.91 16.46 8.47
N THR A 170 9.70 16.10 8.07
CA THR A 170 8.46 16.83 8.41
C THR A 170 7.74 16.06 9.49
N THR A 171 7.28 16.77 10.53
CA THR A 171 6.40 16.20 11.56
C THR A 171 4.95 16.39 11.13
N GLY A 172 4.23 15.28 11.00
CA GLY A 172 2.81 15.24 10.68
C GLY A 172 1.97 14.80 11.89
N SER A 173 0.65 14.77 11.72
CA SER A 173 -0.28 14.22 12.71
C SER A 173 -0.02 12.73 12.96
N ALA A 174 -0.55 12.21 14.07
CA ALA A 174 -0.48 10.76 14.37
C ALA A 174 -1.00 9.91 13.21
N LEU A 175 -0.31 8.80 12.92
CA LEU A 175 -0.82 7.82 11.95
C LEU A 175 -2.09 7.17 12.49
N THR A 176 -3.08 7.00 11.63
CA THR A 176 -4.38 6.42 11.95
C THR A 176 -4.67 5.20 11.08
N ASN A 177 -5.66 4.40 11.46
CA ASN A 177 -6.19 3.37 10.56
C ASN A 177 -6.77 4.06 9.32
N GLY A 178 -6.55 3.46 8.16
CA GLY A 178 -6.85 4.06 6.86
C GLY A 178 -5.58 4.36 6.05
N LEU A 179 -5.71 5.22 5.03
CA LEU A 179 -4.59 5.58 4.18
C LEU A 179 -3.66 6.57 4.89
N ASN A 180 -2.37 6.26 4.92
CA ASN A 180 -1.26 7.12 5.32
C ASN A 180 -0.35 7.28 4.11
N ALA A 181 -0.22 8.48 3.59
CA ALA A 181 0.44 8.69 2.30
C ALA A 181 1.13 10.06 2.21
N ILE A 182 2.14 10.12 1.36
CA ILE A 182 2.85 11.35 1.02
C ILE A 182 2.97 11.44 -0.49
N SER A 183 2.77 12.63 -1.06
CA SER A 183 3.10 12.92 -2.47
C SER A 183 3.88 14.22 -2.61
N ARG A 184 4.60 14.33 -3.73
CA ARG A 184 5.40 15.52 -4.10
C ARG A 184 5.24 15.78 -5.59
N ILE A 185 4.92 17.03 -5.96
CA ILE A 185 4.82 17.49 -7.36
C ILE A 185 5.88 18.55 -7.69
N ASN A 186 6.61 19.08 -6.73
CA ASN A 186 7.60 20.13 -6.92
C ASN A 186 8.77 20.01 -5.94
N SER A 187 9.76 20.88 -6.06
CA SER A 187 10.98 20.83 -5.22
C SER A 187 10.83 21.40 -3.81
N SER A 188 9.71 22.04 -3.48
CA SER A 188 9.58 22.82 -2.23
C SER A 188 8.47 22.35 -1.31
N THR A 189 7.57 21.47 -1.77
CA THR A 189 6.37 21.10 -1.01
C THR A 189 6.11 19.59 -1.06
N ILE A 190 5.66 19.03 0.04
CA ILE A 190 5.05 17.70 0.12
C ILE A 190 3.61 17.83 0.61
N SER A 191 2.74 16.96 0.09
CA SER A 191 1.39 16.76 0.59
C SER A 191 1.37 15.48 1.42
N VAL A 192 0.87 15.56 2.65
CA VAL A 192 0.71 14.43 3.58
C VAL A 192 -0.76 14.18 3.78
N ARG A 193 -1.20 12.93 3.54
CA ARG A 193 -2.58 12.51 3.78
C ARG A 193 -2.63 11.50 4.91
N ASN A 194 -3.50 11.79 5.88
CA ASN A 194 -3.76 10.96 7.03
C ASN A 194 -5.15 11.29 7.59
N ASN A 195 -5.88 10.30 8.08
CA ASN A 195 -7.21 10.47 8.65
C ASN A 195 -8.17 11.27 7.74
N GLY A 196 -8.16 11.00 6.45
CA GLY A 196 -9.00 11.68 5.46
C GLY A 196 -8.61 13.14 5.16
N ASN A 197 -7.58 13.70 5.81
CA ASN A 197 -7.13 15.09 5.62
C ASN A 197 -5.82 15.14 4.83
N THR A 198 -5.69 16.11 3.94
CA THR A 198 -4.45 16.41 3.23
C THR A 198 -3.89 17.75 3.70
N ILE A 199 -2.63 17.74 4.17
CA ILE A 199 -1.92 18.94 4.63
C ILE A 199 -0.66 19.11 3.80
N ASN A 200 -0.40 20.31 3.33
CA ASN A 200 0.80 20.66 2.59
C ASN A 200 1.86 21.24 3.53
N TYR A 201 3.07 20.74 3.40
CA TYR A 201 4.21 21.20 4.19
C TYR A 201 5.33 21.71 3.28
N ALA A 202 5.96 22.82 3.67
CA ALA A 202 7.22 23.25 3.06
C ALA A 202 8.29 22.17 3.34
N ASN A 203 8.86 21.62 2.29
CA ASN A 203 9.83 20.54 2.38
C ASN A 203 10.69 20.51 1.12
N THR A 204 11.95 20.93 1.22
CA THR A 204 12.89 20.96 0.10
C THR A 204 13.27 19.55 -0.32
N SER A 205 13.18 19.27 -1.62
CA SER A 205 13.60 17.99 -2.20
C SER A 205 15.13 17.83 -2.21
N ALA A 206 15.57 16.59 -2.19
CA ALA A 206 16.95 16.19 -2.39
C ALA A 206 17.03 15.01 -3.36
N THR A 207 18.20 14.78 -3.95
CA THR A 207 18.44 13.60 -4.80
C THR A 207 18.07 12.33 -4.05
N PRO A 208 17.13 11.51 -4.58
CA PRO A 208 16.69 10.30 -3.91
C PRO A 208 17.82 9.31 -3.68
N LEU A 209 17.85 8.68 -2.52
CA LEU A 209 18.81 7.62 -2.21
C LEU A 209 18.64 6.43 -3.14
N SER A 210 19.75 5.79 -3.52
CA SER A 210 19.74 4.54 -4.31
C SER A 210 19.60 3.33 -3.39
N LEU A 211 18.42 3.19 -2.77
CA LEU A 211 18.02 2.09 -1.90
C LEU A 211 16.59 1.66 -2.27
N ASN A 212 16.29 0.36 -2.23
CA ASN A 212 14.92 -0.11 -2.38
C ASN A 212 14.07 0.35 -1.20
N LEU A 213 12.80 0.67 -1.46
CA LEU A 213 11.82 0.94 -0.42
C LEU A 213 11.40 -0.36 0.26
N PHE A 214 11.54 -0.46 1.59
CA PHE A 214 11.01 -1.55 2.39
C PHE A 214 9.63 -1.19 2.93
N ILE A 215 8.73 -2.17 2.95
CA ILE A 215 7.43 -2.10 3.63
C ILE A 215 7.56 -2.88 4.93
N PHE A 216 6.99 -2.40 6.03
CA PHE A 216 7.14 -2.86 7.41
C PHE A 216 8.50 -2.50 8.05
N GLY A 217 9.18 -1.50 7.52
CA GLY A 217 10.46 -1.00 8.02
C GLY A 217 11.05 0.03 7.07
N SER A 218 12.26 0.47 7.33
CA SER A 218 13.06 1.27 6.41
C SER A 218 14.31 0.53 5.99
N ASN A 219 14.72 0.71 4.73
CA ASN A 219 16.01 0.25 4.23
C ASN A 219 17.09 1.30 4.51
N ASP A 220 17.96 1.04 5.46
CA ASP A 220 19.12 1.87 5.76
C ASP A 220 20.40 1.03 5.63
N SER A 221 20.65 0.52 4.42
CA SER A 221 21.66 -0.52 4.13
C SER A 221 21.38 -1.84 4.87
N GLY A 222 20.11 -2.07 5.18
CA GLY A 222 19.55 -3.19 5.93
C GLY A 222 18.24 -2.79 6.58
N LEU A 223 17.52 -3.76 7.17
CA LEU A 223 16.27 -3.49 7.87
C LEU A 223 16.49 -2.61 9.10
N ASN A 224 15.78 -1.50 9.17
CA ASN A 224 15.78 -0.58 10.29
C ASN A 224 14.40 -0.37 10.87
N SER A 225 14.28 -0.44 12.19
CA SER A 225 13.09 -0.16 13.01
C SER A 225 11.79 -0.72 12.42
N PRO A 226 11.70 -2.05 12.20
CA PRO A 226 10.53 -2.67 11.61
C PRO A 226 9.29 -2.52 12.50
N THR A 227 8.11 -2.55 11.86
CA THR A 227 6.84 -2.30 12.53
C THR A 227 6.05 -3.57 12.85
N SER A 228 5.27 -3.49 13.93
CA SER A 228 4.23 -4.46 14.29
C SER A 228 2.84 -4.08 13.76
N ALA A 229 2.72 -3.00 13.00
CA ALA A 229 1.46 -2.59 12.37
C ALA A 229 0.97 -3.63 11.36
N ARG A 230 -0.32 -3.53 10.97
CA ARG A 230 -0.93 -4.35 9.94
C ARG A 230 -1.31 -3.50 8.74
N PHE A 231 -0.92 -3.94 7.54
CA PHE A 231 -1.19 -3.23 6.29
C PHE A 231 -2.02 -4.07 5.33
N ALA A 232 -3.02 -3.43 4.71
CA ALA A 232 -3.89 -4.04 3.72
C ALA A 232 -3.55 -3.63 2.27
N PHE A 233 -2.71 -2.60 2.09
CA PHE A 233 -2.32 -2.08 0.78
C PHE A 233 -1.04 -1.26 0.90
N TYR A 234 -0.23 -1.23 -0.17
CA TYR A 234 0.81 -0.21 -0.37
C TYR A 234 0.88 0.22 -1.83
N SER A 235 1.37 1.44 -2.07
CA SER A 235 1.62 2.00 -3.39
C SER A 235 2.85 2.90 -3.38
N ILE A 236 3.66 2.79 -4.42
CA ILE A 236 4.86 3.58 -4.68
C ILE A 236 4.82 4.01 -6.15
N GLY A 237 5.23 5.23 -6.45
CA GLY A 237 5.31 5.67 -7.84
C GLY A 237 5.45 7.18 -8.00
N GLU A 238 4.97 7.69 -9.14
CA GLU A 238 4.97 9.10 -9.49
C GLU A 238 3.88 9.87 -8.70
N PHE A 239 3.89 11.20 -8.80
CA PHE A 239 2.86 12.03 -8.17
C PHE A 239 1.45 11.60 -8.57
N LEU A 240 0.57 11.55 -7.58
CA LEU A 240 -0.87 11.39 -7.75
C LEU A 240 -1.62 12.18 -6.66
N ASP A 241 -2.90 12.43 -6.89
CA ASP A 241 -3.79 13.01 -5.88
C ASP A 241 -4.08 11.98 -4.78
N LEU A 242 -3.61 12.29 -3.57
CA LEU A 242 -3.76 11.40 -2.41
C LEU A 242 -5.21 11.25 -1.95
N ALA A 243 -6.08 12.25 -2.19
CA ALA A 243 -7.49 12.14 -1.79
C ALA A 243 -8.25 11.17 -2.70
N LEU A 244 -7.94 11.17 -3.99
CA LEU A 244 -8.48 10.18 -4.94
C LEU A 244 -7.99 8.77 -4.59
N LEU A 245 -6.69 8.61 -4.33
CA LEU A 245 -6.15 7.30 -3.93
C LEU A 245 -6.80 6.80 -2.63
N ASP A 246 -6.96 7.65 -1.62
CA ASP A 246 -7.59 7.31 -0.34
C ASP A 246 -9.03 6.82 -0.52
N ALA A 247 -9.83 7.55 -1.30
CA ALA A 247 -11.20 7.14 -1.61
C ALA A 247 -11.23 5.74 -2.25
N ARG A 248 -10.39 5.51 -3.28
CA ARG A 248 -10.34 4.22 -3.98
C ARG A 248 -9.86 3.07 -3.11
N VAL A 249 -8.83 3.28 -2.28
CA VAL A 249 -8.31 2.24 -1.39
C VAL A 249 -9.29 1.94 -0.25
N THR A 250 -9.92 2.96 0.31
CA THR A 250 -10.94 2.78 1.35
C THR A 250 -12.14 1.99 0.83
N ASP A 251 -12.66 2.33 -0.36
CA ASP A 251 -13.74 1.58 -1.01
C ASP A 251 -13.33 0.13 -1.27
N LEU A 252 -12.09 -0.09 -1.76
CA LEU A 252 -11.55 -1.42 -2.01
C LEU A 252 -11.54 -2.29 -0.74
N ILE A 253 -10.97 -1.77 0.35
CA ILE A 253 -10.83 -2.55 1.60
C ILE A 253 -12.20 -2.83 2.22
N ASN A 254 -13.13 -1.86 2.19
CA ASN A 254 -14.50 -2.05 2.66
C ASN A 254 -15.25 -3.11 1.82
N ALA A 255 -15.11 -3.06 0.50
CA ALA A 255 -15.74 -4.02 -0.41
C ALA A 255 -15.19 -5.45 -0.20
N ILE A 256 -13.86 -5.60 -0.01
CA ILE A 256 -13.25 -6.90 0.33
C ILE A 256 -13.80 -7.43 1.65
N ALA A 257 -13.83 -6.59 2.71
CA ALA A 257 -14.33 -7.01 4.02
C ALA A 257 -15.79 -7.46 3.99
N GLY A 258 -16.61 -6.87 3.12
CA GLY A 258 -18.01 -7.26 2.91
C GLY A 258 -18.20 -8.48 2.01
N ALA A 259 -17.19 -8.89 1.26
CA ALA A 259 -17.26 -9.99 0.29
C ALA A 259 -16.82 -11.36 0.85
N ILE A 260 -16.17 -11.38 2.04
CA ILE A 260 -15.55 -12.56 2.65
C ILE A 260 -16.27 -12.97 3.93
#